data_cab640440b0320d0240964efbe439854
#
_entry.id   cab640440b0320d0240964efbe439854
#
_cell.length_a   1.000
_cell.length_b   1.000
_cell.length_c   1.000
_cell.angle_alpha   90.00
_cell.angle_beta   90.00
_cell.angle_gamma   90.00
#
_symmetry.space_group_name_H-M   'P 1'
#
loop_
_entity.id
_entity.type
_entity.pdbx_description
1 polymer ?
#
loop_
_entity_poly.entity_id
_entity_poly.type
_entity_poly.pdbx_seq_one_letter_code
_entity_poly.pdbx_strand_id
1 'polypeptide(L)'
;MGNTKNIKFVVPGDDPPQIQGSPHLERLVPYGNLTLFSDRPVNLEEQMARAEGAQVIMNTRGAVKWYREALEQLPELKLIATCSIGTDMVDLEAAKELDIMVCNQPGKIAPYVAEHIIGLMFAVAKHASYQTAELKSGRWGLLKNIYLK
;
A
#
# COMPACT_ATOMS: atom_id res chain seq x y z
N MET A 1 34.98 -5.01 8.70
CA MET A 1 34.22 -4.28 7.64
C MET A 1 33.27 -5.28 7.03
N GLY A 2 32.00 -5.20 7.39
CA GLY A 2 31.01 -6.18 6.97
C GLY A 2 30.73 -6.04 5.48
N ASN A 3 30.68 -7.18 4.83
CA ASN A 3 30.29 -7.34 3.44
C ASN A 3 28.90 -6.69 3.25
N THR A 4 28.84 -5.51 2.67
CA THR A 4 27.58 -4.86 2.30
C THR A 4 26.94 -5.76 1.27
N LYS A 5 25.97 -6.56 1.72
CA LYS A 5 25.16 -7.39 0.81
C LYS A 5 24.49 -6.43 -0.16
N ASN A 6 24.82 -6.55 -1.42
CA ASN A 6 24.21 -5.74 -2.48
C ASN A 6 22.80 -6.27 -2.75
N ILE A 7 21.86 -5.98 -1.84
CA ILE A 7 20.48 -6.45 -1.90
C ILE A 7 19.77 -5.72 -3.04
N LYS A 8 19.08 -6.44 -3.89
CA LYS A 8 18.21 -5.87 -4.90
C LYS A 8 16.80 -5.68 -4.33
N PHE A 9 16.47 -4.42 -4.05
CA PHE A 9 15.12 -3.99 -3.66
C PHE A 9 14.34 -3.60 -4.91
N VAL A 10 13.10 -4.06 -5.01
CA VAL A 10 12.21 -3.71 -6.13
C VAL A 10 10.86 -3.25 -5.60
N VAL A 11 10.40 -2.11 -6.10
CA VAL A 11 9.01 -1.66 -6.01
C VAL A 11 8.39 -1.86 -7.40
N PRO A 12 7.64 -2.93 -7.64
CA PRO A 12 7.20 -3.32 -8.99
C PRO A 12 6.09 -2.43 -9.56
N GLY A 13 5.51 -1.58 -8.72
CA GLY A 13 4.50 -0.58 -9.11
C GLY A 13 4.07 0.26 -7.92
N ASP A 14 4.18 1.58 -8.03
CA ASP A 14 3.78 2.56 -7.00
C ASP A 14 2.69 3.49 -7.54
N ASP A 15 1.59 2.90 -8.02
CA ASP A 15 0.44 3.62 -8.54
C ASP A 15 -0.84 3.26 -7.75
N PRO A 16 -1.54 4.25 -7.16
CA PRO A 16 -1.15 5.66 -7.02
C PRO A 16 0.07 5.81 -6.11
N PRO A 17 0.92 6.85 -6.33
CA PRO A 17 2.17 7.02 -5.61
C PRO A 17 2.01 7.01 -4.09
N GLN A 18 2.81 6.20 -3.40
CA GLN A 18 2.86 6.11 -1.94
C GLN A 18 4.25 6.38 -1.37
N ILE A 19 5.27 5.78 -1.99
CA ILE A 19 6.63 5.86 -1.49
C ILE A 19 7.56 6.58 -2.44
N GLN A 20 7.16 6.78 -3.69
CA GLN A 20 7.93 7.58 -4.65
C GLN A 20 8.21 8.98 -4.09
N GLY A 21 9.47 9.39 -4.15
CA GLY A 21 9.92 10.67 -3.59
C GLY A 21 10.03 10.71 -2.05
N SER A 22 9.79 9.60 -1.37
CA SER A 22 9.96 9.54 0.09
C SER A 22 11.43 9.60 0.48
N PRO A 23 11.83 10.51 1.39
CA PRO A 23 13.21 10.57 1.87
C PRO A 23 13.63 9.32 2.64
N HIS A 24 12.67 8.51 3.09
CA HIS A 24 12.95 7.27 3.82
C HIS A 24 13.54 6.18 2.93
N LEU A 25 13.41 6.27 1.60
CA LEU A 25 14.04 5.32 0.67
C LEU A 25 15.56 5.40 0.71
N GLU A 26 16.14 6.55 1.05
CA GLU A 26 17.58 6.72 1.21
C GLU A 26 18.17 5.81 2.30
N ARG A 27 17.35 5.38 3.25
CA ARG A 27 17.77 4.43 4.30
C ARG A 27 18.08 3.04 3.77
N LEU A 28 17.68 2.71 2.56
CA LEU A 28 17.97 1.42 1.90
C LEU A 28 19.33 1.43 1.20
N VAL A 29 19.84 2.61 0.82
CA VAL A 29 21.10 2.77 0.07
C VAL A 29 22.29 2.03 0.69
N PRO A 30 22.48 2.01 2.03
CA PRO A 30 23.60 1.27 2.65
C PRO A 30 23.49 -0.26 2.51
N TYR A 31 22.31 -0.77 2.14
CA TYR A 31 22.03 -2.20 2.08
C TYR A 31 21.99 -2.74 0.64
N GLY A 32 21.80 -1.89 -0.36
CA GLY A 32 21.71 -2.34 -1.75
C GLY A 32 21.10 -1.33 -2.70
N ASN A 33 20.65 -1.83 -3.84
CA ASN A 33 20.10 -1.03 -4.92
C ASN A 33 18.58 -1.12 -4.94
N LEU A 34 17.91 0.03 -5.04
CA LEU A 34 16.46 0.12 -5.17
C LEU A 34 16.09 0.46 -6.61
N THR A 35 15.21 -0.36 -7.20
CA THR A 35 14.50 -0.06 -8.44
C THR A 35 13.03 0.19 -8.11
N LEU A 36 12.50 1.35 -8.54
CA LEU A 36 11.11 1.73 -8.32
C LEU A 36 10.43 2.02 -9.65
N PHE A 37 9.31 1.35 -9.90
CA PHE A 37 8.43 1.60 -11.04
C PHE A 37 7.24 2.40 -10.56
N SER A 38 6.92 3.50 -11.24
CA SER A 38 5.86 4.44 -10.87
C SER A 38 4.48 4.03 -11.36
N ASP A 39 4.41 3.10 -12.31
CA ASP A 39 3.21 2.53 -12.90
C ASP A 39 3.05 1.05 -12.53
N ARG A 40 1.88 0.49 -12.77
CA ARG A 40 1.62 -0.94 -12.52
C ARG A 40 2.04 -1.78 -13.73
N PRO A 41 2.57 -3.00 -13.51
CA PRO A 41 2.80 -3.93 -14.61
C PRO A 41 1.45 -4.30 -15.27
N VAL A 42 1.42 -4.36 -16.60
CA VAL A 42 0.19 -4.64 -17.34
C VAL A 42 -0.17 -6.13 -17.38
N ASN A 43 0.82 -7.01 -17.14
CA ASN A 43 0.65 -8.46 -17.14
C ASN A 43 1.71 -9.15 -16.28
N LEU A 44 1.62 -10.48 -16.18
CA LEU A 44 2.56 -11.29 -15.40
C LEU A 44 3.98 -11.25 -15.96
N GLU A 45 4.15 -11.25 -17.28
CA GLU A 45 5.45 -11.20 -17.92
C GLU A 45 6.23 -9.93 -17.53
N GLU A 46 5.58 -8.79 -17.63
CA GLU A 46 6.17 -7.51 -17.18
C GLU A 46 6.45 -7.49 -15.68
N GLN A 47 5.52 -8.05 -14.88
CA GLN A 47 5.72 -8.19 -13.44
C GLN A 47 6.98 -8.99 -13.13
N MET A 48 7.20 -10.12 -13.83
CA MET A 48 8.39 -10.94 -13.64
C MET A 48 9.66 -10.24 -14.12
N ALA A 49 9.60 -9.55 -15.25
CA ALA A 49 10.73 -8.79 -15.75
C ALA A 49 11.16 -7.68 -14.77
N ARG A 50 10.20 -6.98 -14.14
CA ARG A 50 10.49 -5.97 -13.11
C ARG A 50 11.07 -6.57 -11.83
N ALA A 51 10.64 -7.76 -11.46
CA ALA A 51 11.03 -8.44 -10.23
C ALA A 51 12.25 -9.37 -10.40
N GLU A 52 12.79 -9.54 -11.61
CA GLU A 52 13.92 -10.42 -11.89
C GLU A 52 15.09 -10.17 -10.94
N GLY A 53 15.58 -11.22 -10.26
CA GLY A 53 16.70 -11.16 -9.31
C GLY A 53 16.41 -10.32 -8.05
N ALA A 54 15.17 -9.94 -7.79
CA ALA A 54 14.80 -9.23 -6.56
C ALA A 54 14.95 -10.15 -5.35
N GLN A 55 15.64 -9.67 -4.32
CA GLN A 55 15.72 -10.33 -3.01
C GLN A 55 14.66 -9.78 -2.06
N VAL A 56 14.26 -8.52 -2.25
CA VAL A 56 13.22 -7.86 -1.47
C VAL A 56 12.26 -7.13 -2.40
N ILE A 57 10.99 -7.42 -2.25
CA ILE A 57 9.91 -6.71 -2.93
C ILE A 57 9.17 -5.85 -1.91
N MET A 58 8.97 -4.57 -2.25
CA MET A 58 8.12 -3.64 -1.50
C MET A 58 6.83 -3.44 -2.29
N ASN A 59 5.73 -4.01 -1.79
CA ASN A 59 4.43 -3.98 -2.45
C ASN A 59 3.55 -2.86 -1.88
N THR A 60 3.37 -1.79 -2.64
CA THR A 60 2.57 -0.62 -2.23
C THR A 60 1.11 -0.81 -2.63
N ARG A 61 0.18 -0.47 -1.74
CA ARG A 61 -1.29 -0.51 -1.95
C ARG A 61 -1.84 -1.81 -2.57
N GLY A 62 -1.12 -2.92 -2.47
CA GLY A 62 -1.50 -4.13 -3.20
C GLY A 62 -1.55 -3.92 -4.71
N ALA A 63 -0.68 -3.04 -5.24
CA ALA A 63 -0.63 -2.72 -6.65
C ALA A 63 -0.34 -3.94 -7.53
N VAL A 64 0.40 -4.89 -6.99
CA VAL A 64 0.82 -6.11 -7.68
C VAL A 64 0.42 -7.34 -6.87
N LYS A 65 -0.04 -8.38 -7.55
CA LYS A 65 -0.45 -9.66 -6.94
C LYS A 65 0.71 -10.64 -6.98
N TRP A 66 0.98 -11.27 -5.84
CA TRP A 66 2.07 -12.24 -5.65
C TRP A 66 1.47 -13.59 -5.32
N TYR A 67 0.85 -14.23 -6.33
CA TYR A 67 0.33 -15.58 -6.20
C TYR A 67 1.40 -16.62 -6.53
N ARG A 68 1.14 -17.88 -6.23
CA ARG A 68 2.08 -19.00 -6.39
C ARG A 68 2.85 -18.95 -7.69
N GLU A 69 2.15 -18.80 -8.82
CA GLU A 69 2.74 -18.75 -10.16
C GLU A 69 3.84 -17.69 -10.32
N ALA A 70 3.66 -16.53 -9.67
CA ALA A 70 4.66 -15.47 -9.68
C ALA A 70 5.81 -15.76 -8.71
N LEU A 71 5.51 -16.28 -7.52
CA LEU A 71 6.51 -16.54 -6.49
C LEU A 71 7.50 -17.66 -6.90
N GLU A 72 7.01 -18.70 -7.57
CA GLU A 72 7.82 -19.82 -8.05
C GLU A 72 8.87 -19.40 -9.10
N GLN A 73 8.65 -18.27 -9.79
CA GLN A 73 9.59 -17.72 -10.78
C GLN A 73 10.69 -16.85 -10.17
N LEU A 74 10.68 -16.61 -8.85
CA LEU A 74 11.59 -15.70 -8.17
C LEU A 74 12.47 -16.41 -7.13
N PRO A 75 13.42 -17.26 -7.54
CA PRO A 75 14.21 -18.10 -6.62
C PRO A 75 15.10 -17.31 -5.65
N GLU A 76 15.42 -16.05 -5.97
CA GLU A 76 16.23 -15.19 -5.11
C GLU A 76 15.42 -14.38 -4.09
N LEU A 77 14.08 -14.38 -4.23
CA LEU A 77 13.20 -13.62 -3.36
C LEU A 77 13.21 -14.16 -1.92
N LYS A 78 13.43 -13.26 -0.95
CA LYS A 78 13.49 -13.60 0.48
C LYS A 78 12.46 -12.87 1.30
N LEU A 79 12.00 -11.69 0.84
CA LEU A 79 11.09 -10.85 1.60
C LEU A 79 10.12 -10.11 0.68
N ILE A 80 8.85 -10.17 1.03
CA ILE A 80 7.82 -9.25 0.53
C ILE A 80 7.38 -8.35 1.70
N ALA A 81 7.66 -7.05 1.59
CA ALA A 81 7.21 -6.04 2.52
C ALA A 81 5.98 -5.33 1.97
N THR A 82 4.80 -5.59 2.52
CA THR A 82 3.60 -4.87 2.10
C THR A 82 3.47 -3.54 2.84
N CYS A 83 3.31 -2.44 2.09
CA CYS A 83 3.04 -1.12 2.65
C CYS A 83 1.55 -0.95 2.99
N SER A 84 0.94 -1.98 3.58
CA SER A 84 -0.47 -2.05 3.93
C SER A 84 -0.68 -2.96 5.15
N ILE A 85 -1.90 -2.99 5.69
CA ILE A 85 -2.30 -3.94 6.74
C ILE A 85 -2.64 -5.30 6.11
N GLY A 86 -3.42 -5.29 5.01
CA GLY A 86 -3.85 -6.48 4.31
C GLY A 86 -2.70 -7.17 3.57
N THR A 87 -2.80 -8.48 3.47
CA THR A 87 -1.86 -9.36 2.75
C THR A 87 -2.55 -10.14 1.63
N ASP A 88 -3.78 -9.78 1.28
CA ASP A 88 -4.64 -10.48 0.31
C ASP A 88 -4.02 -10.58 -1.10
N MET A 89 -3.02 -9.73 -1.38
CA MET A 89 -2.27 -9.72 -2.64
C MET A 89 -1.10 -10.70 -2.65
N VAL A 90 -0.88 -11.45 -1.58
CA VAL A 90 0.20 -12.42 -1.45
C VAL A 90 -0.37 -13.78 -1.09
N ASP A 91 -0.02 -14.82 -1.83
CA ASP A 91 -0.26 -16.20 -1.43
C ASP A 91 0.67 -16.57 -0.27
N LEU A 92 0.15 -16.50 0.95
CA LEU A 92 0.94 -16.72 2.16
C LEU A 92 1.36 -18.19 2.32
N GLU A 93 0.58 -19.12 1.80
CA GLU A 93 0.92 -20.55 1.83
C GLU A 93 2.10 -20.84 0.89
N ALA A 94 1.99 -20.36 -0.35
CA ALA A 94 3.09 -20.46 -1.32
C ALA A 94 4.36 -19.74 -0.83
N ALA A 95 4.23 -18.54 -0.27
CA ALA A 95 5.36 -17.80 0.27
C ALA A 95 6.07 -18.60 1.38
N LYS A 96 5.30 -19.24 2.27
CA LYS A 96 5.83 -20.08 3.35
C LYS A 96 6.56 -21.33 2.81
N GLU A 97 5.98 -22.00 1.82
CA GLU A 97 6.61 -23.18 1.18
C GLU A 97 7.91 -22.83 0.47
N LEU A 98 7.99 -21.63 -0.10
CA LEU A 98 9.16 -21.12 -0.82
C LEU A 98 10.19 -20.39 0.07
N ASP A 99 10.01 -20.42 1.39
CA ASP A 99 10.87 -19.73 2.38
C ASP A 99 10.97 -18.22 2.13
N ILE A 100 9.84 -17.61 1.71
CA ILE A 100 9.72 -16.18 1.49
C ILE A 100 9.01 -15.55 2.70
N MET A 101 9.68 -14.65 3.39
CA MET A 101 9.08 -13.89 4.50
C MET A 101 8.09 -12.85 3.98
N VAL A 102 6.93 -12.73 4.63
CA VAL A 102 5.95 -11.67 4.32
C VAL A 102 5.77 -10.80 5.55
N CYS A 103 5.99 -9.49 5.39
CA CYS A 103 5.79 -8.49 6.43
C CYS A 103 4.71 -7.49 6.01
N ASN A 104 3.87 -7.08 6.97
CA ASN A 104 2.87 -6.05 6.81
C ASN A 104 3.00 -4.94 7.86
N GLN A 105 2.11 -3.93 7.84
CA GLN A 105 2.15 -2.79 8.76
C GLN A 105 0.86 -2.71 9.61
N PRO A 106 0.69 -3.58 10.61
CA PRO A 106 -0.49 -3.57 11.44
C PRO A 106 -0.56 -2.31 12.33
N GLY A 107 -1.79 -1.81 12.56
CA GLY A 107 -2.09 -0.80 13.58
C GLY A 107 -1.73 0.65 13.25
N LYS A 108 -0.91 0.93 12.26
CA LYS A 108 -0.44 2.30 11.99
C LYS A 108 -1.53 3.23 11.42
N ILE A 109 -2.45 2.71 10.61
CA ILE A 109 -3.50 3.48 9.93
C ILE A 109 -4.81 3.48 10.71
N ALA A 110 -5.02 2.54 11.63
CA ALA A 110 -6.29 2.37 12.35
C ALA A 110 -6.83 3.66 13.01
N PRO A 111 -6.03 4.49 13.70
CA PRO A 111 -6.53 5.73 14.28
C PRO A 111 -7.08 6.70 13.22
N TYR A 112 -6.38 6.88 12.10
CA TYR A 112 -6.81 7.78 11.02
C TYR A 112 -8.10 7.32 10.35
N VAL A 113 -8.26 6.01 10.16
CA VAL A 113 -9.50 5.42 9.63
C VAL A 113 -10.65 5.64 10.61
N ALA A 114 -10.41 5.45 11.91
CA ALA A 114 -11.42 5.68 12.95
C ALA A 114 -11.88 7.14 12.99
N GLU A 115 -10.96 8.11 12.96
CA GLU A 115 -11.27 9.54 12.87
C GLU A 115 -12.12 9.85 11.63
N HIS A 116 -11.76 9.31 10.48
CA HIS A 116 -12.51 9.50 9.25
C HIS A 116 -13.93 8.96 9.33
N ILE A 117 -14.10 7.76 9.89
CA ILE A 117 -15.42 7.15 10.11
C ILE A 117 -16.29 8.03 10.99
N ILE A 118 -15.74 8.51 12.11
CA ILE A 118 -16.44 9.40 13.04
C ILE A 118 -16.80 10.72 12.35
N GLY A 119 -15.87 11.30 11.58
CA GLY A 119 -16.11 12.50 10.79
C GLY A 119 -17.26 12.34 9.79
N LEU A 120 -17.28 11.24 9.04
CA LEU A 120 -18.37 10.91 8.11
C LEU A 120 -19.70 10.70 8.83
N MET A 121 -19.69 10.00 9.97
CA MET A 121 -20.87 9.79 10.79
C MET A 121 -21.51 11.12 11.20
N PHE A 122 -20.72 12.07 11.70
CA PHE A 122 -21.22 13.41 12.03
C PHE A 122 -21.65 14.20 10.80
N ALA A 123 -20.91 14.13 9.71
CA ALA A 123 -21.26 14.83 8.48
C ALA A 123 -22.64 14.38 7.94
N VAL A 124 -22.94 13.10 7.99
CA VAL A 124 -24.23 12.52 7.60
C VAL A 124 -25.31 12.89 8.60
N ALA A 125 -25.08 12.66 9.89
CA ALA A 125 -26.07 12.91 10.96
C ALA A 125 -26.47 14.40 11.06
N LYS A 126 -25.58 15.30 10.73
CA LYS A 126 -25.81 16.75 10.75
C LYS A 126 -26.13 17.36 9.40
N HIS A 127 -26.25 16.54 8.35
CA HIS A 127 -26.49 17.01 6.98
C HIS A 127 -25.49 18.07 6.50
N ALA A 128 -24.23 18.00 6.93
CA ALA A 128 -23.24 19.06 6.73
C ALA A 128 -23.04 19.41 5.25
N SER A 129 -22.91 18.42 4.39
CA SER A 129 -22.73 18.62 2.93
C SER A 129 -23.96 19.28 2.29
N TYR A 130 -25.16 18.83 2.67
CA TYR A 130 -26.41 19.39 2.16
C TYR A 130 -26.57 20.85 2.59
N GLN A 131 -26.41 21.14 3.88
CA GLN A 131 -26.52 22.50 4.40
C GLN A 131 -25.49 23.44 3.75
N THR A 132 -24.29 22.97 3.54
CA THR A 132 -23.25 23.74 2.83
C THR A 132 -23.66 24.05 1.39
N ALA A 133 -24.23 23.10 0.67
CA ALA A 133 -24.72 23.31 -0.70
C ALA A 133 -25.90 24.32 -0.74
N GLU A 134 -26.84 24.21 0.20
CA GLU A 134 -27.97 25.16 0.33
C GLU A 134 -27.47 26.59 0.57
N LEU A 135 -26.56 26.76 1.53
CA LEU A 135 -25.98 28.07 1.82
C LEU A 135 -25.25 28.68 0.62
N LYS A 136 -24.43 27.89 -0.06
CA LYS A 136 -23.73 28.34 -1.27
C LYS A 136 -24.66 28.74 -2.41
N SER A 137 -25.86 28.17 -2.45
CA SER A 137 -26.89 28.53 -3.45
C SER A 137 -27.79 29.70 -2.99
N GLY A 138 -27.48 30.34 -1.87
CA GLY A 138 -28.24 31.45 -1.31
C GLY A 138 -29.53 31.04 -0.58
N ARG A 139 -29.74 29.74 -0.34
CA ARG A 139 -30.91 29.26 0.40
C ARG A 139 -30.56 29.03 1.86
N TRP A 140 -31.38 29.64 2.73
CA TRP A 140 -31.30 29.46 4.18
C TRP A 140 -32.52 28.67 4.65
N GLY A 141 -32.33 27.41 5.01
CA GLY A 141 -33.39 26.53 5.50
C GLY A 141 -33.02 25.86 6.81
N LEU A 142 -34.02 25.65 7.67
CA LEU A 142 -33.86 24.86 8.89
C LEU A 142 -34.07 23.38 8.58
N LEU A 143 -33.05 22.59 8.71
CA LEU A 143 -33.13 21.15 8.67
C LEU A 143 -33.26 20.55 10.06
N LYS A 144 -34.16 19.59 10.22
CA LYS A 144 -34.17 18.76 11.44
C LYS A 144 -32.98 17.85 11.44
N ASN A 145 -31.99 18.12 12.27
CA ASN A 145 -30.84 17.25 12.45
C ASN A 145 -31.22 15.97 13.22
N ILE A 146 -30.57 14.88 12.88
CA ILE A 146 -30.61 13.66 13.68
C ILE A 146 -29.72 13.91 14.91
N TYR A 147 -30.30 13.79 16.10
CA TYR A 147 -29.54 13.81 17.34
C TYR A 147 -29.00 12.40 17.59
N LEU A 148 -27.67 12.27 17.62
CA LEU A 148 -27.03 11.05 18.10
C LEU A 148 -27.18 11.02 19.61
N LYS A 149 -27.90 10.03 20.14
CA LYS A 149 -28.04 9.77 21.57
C LYS A 149 -26.89 8.91 22.07
#